data_c73defb066ff16914413f569dca757f0
#
_entry.id   c73defb066ff16914413f569dca757f0
#
_cell.length_a   1.000
_cell.length_b   1.000
_cell.length_c   1.000
_cell.angle_alpha   90.00
_cell.angle_beta   90.00
_cell.angle_gamma   90.00
#
_symmetry.space_group_name_H-M   'P 1'
#
loop_
_entity.id
_entity.type
_entity.pdbx_description
1 polymer ?
#
loop_
_entity_poly.entity_id
_entity_poly.type
_entity_poly.pdbx_seq_one_letter_code
_entity_poly.pdbx_strand_id
1 'polypeptide(L)'
;MQTILCDTNKFHPCNNDNNVANLLKFQNFLGHLKGEKAINEDTYRQIYPTAAYTPTMYGLPKIHKPDMPLRPILSSIGSFGYDCAKWLSDSLSELRHHETCVKDTLTFLSLLQDRSSSGKIMTSFDVTSLFTNVPVDFTINLILDSVFRSNDEFNGLNTRRMKKLLEWVVKTTTLSLTVVFIDRSMALLWAHL
;
A
#
# COMPACT_ATOMS: atom_id res chain seq x y z
N MET A 1 18.38 -0.48 6.31
CA MET A 1 17.20 -1.16 6.89
C MET A 1 17.04 -0.85 8.37
N GLN A 2 18.06 -1.01 9.20
CA GLN A 2 18.02 -0.62 10.62
C GLN A 2 17.50 0.81 10.84
N THR A 3 17.95 1.77 10.07
CA THR A 3 17.51 3.18 10.18
C THR A 3 16.01 3.37 9.99
N ILE A 4 15.37 2.56 9.14
CA ILE A 4 13.92 2.62 8.92
C ILE A 4 13.18 1.98 10.09
N LEU A 5 13.66 0.86 10.61
CA LEU A 5 13.04 0.11 11.70
C LEU A 5 13.25 0.76 13.08
N CYS A 6 14.26 1.63 13.20
CA CYS A 6 14.50 2.43 14.42
C CYS A 6 13.49 3.58 14.59
N ASP A 7 12.66 3.87 13.59
CA ASP A 7 11.59 4.87 13.73
C ASP A 7 10.43 4.28 14.56
N THR A 8 10.52 4.47 15.87
CA THR A 8 9.54 3.96 16.84
C THR A 8 8.14 4.57 16.70
N ASN A 9 7.99 5.66 15.93
CA ASN A 9 6.68 6.20 15.60
C ASN A 9 5.96 5.36 14.54
N LYS A 10 6.70 4.59 13.75
CA LYS A 10 6.18 3.80 12.64
C LYS A 10 6.23 2.30 12.89
N PHE A 11 7.23 1.83 13.64
CA PHE A 11 7.45 0.41 13.90
C PHE A 11 7.62 0.16 15.39
N HIS A 12 6.79 -0.71 15.93
CA HIS A 12 6.90 -1.14 17.33
C HIS A 12 7.24 -2.62 17.36
N PRO A 13 8.28 -3.03 18.12
CA PRO A 13 8.51 -4.43 18.38
C PRO A 13 7.29 -5.04 19.08
N CYS A 14 6.83 -6.19 18.62
CA CYS A 14 5.79 -6.95 19.29
C CYS A 14 6.29 -8.37 19.56
N ASN A 15 5.98 -8.89 20.75
CA ASN A 15 6.41 -10.21 21.17
C ASN A 15 5.48 -11.33 20.68
N ASN A 16 4.28 -10.97 20.20
CA ASN A 16 3.26 -11.91 19.77
C ASN A 16 2.85 -11.65 18.33
N ASP A 17 2.71 -12.71 17.56
CA ASP A 17 2.06 -12.64 16.26
C ASP A 17 0.54 -12.56 16.43
N ASN A 18 0.00 -11.38 16.23
CA ASN A 18 -1.43 -11.12 16.35
C ASN A 18 -2.21 -11.41 15.06
N ASN A 19 -1.57 -11.93 14.01
CA ASN A 19 -2.21 -12.09 12.70
C ASN A 19 -3.40 -13.06 12.75
N VAL A 20 -3.31 -14.16 13.51
CA VAL A 20 -4.44 -15.09 13.69
C VAL A 20 -5.62 -14.43 14.40
N ALA A 21 -5.37 -13.68 15.49
CA ALA A 21 -6.41 -12.95 16.19
C ALA A 21 -7.04 -11.85 15.33
N ASN A 22 -6.24 -11.17 14.53
CA ASN A 22 -6.68 -10.16 13.60
C ASN A 22 -7.48 -10.77 12.44
N LEU A 23 -7.06 -11.94 11.92
CA LEU A 23 -7.85 -12.70 10.94
C LEU A 23 -9.28 -12.95 11.44
N LEU A 24 -9.44 -13.51 12.64
CA LEU A 24 -10.75 -13.82 13.20
C LEU A 24 -11.62 -12.57 13.38
N LYS A 25 -11.03 -11.48 13.87
CA LYS A 25 -11.75 -10.20 14.02
C LYS A 25 -12.16 -9.64 12.65
N PHE A 26 -11.30 -9.75 11.65
CA PHE A 26 -11.57 -9.28 10.30
C PHE A 26 -12.64 -10.12 9.61
N GLN A 27 -12.58 -11.46 9.74
CA GLN A 27 -13.63 -12.35 9.25
C GLN A 27 -14.99 -12.02 9.87
N ASN A 28 -15.06 -11.79 11.18
CA ASN A 28 -16.29 -11.37 11.86
C ASN A 28 -16.79 -10.02 11.32
N PHE A 29 -15.90 -9.06 11.11
CA PHE A 29 -16.27 -7.78 10.53
C PHE A 29 -16.86 -7.93 9.12
N LEU A 30 -16.24 -8.74 8.25
CA LEU A 30 -16.77 -9.03 6.92
C LEU A 30 -18.11 -9.77 6.98
N GLY A 31 -18.28 -10.69 7.92
CA GLY A 31 -19.55 -11.37 8.18
C GLY A 31 -20.67 -10.41 8.54
N HIS A 32 -20.39 -9.39 9.36
CA HIS A 32 -21.34 -8.32 9.66
C HIS A 32 -21.71 -7.50 8.43
N LEU A 33 -20.72 -7.10 7.61
CA LEU A 33 -20.99 -6.36 6.37
C LEU A 33 -21.89 -7.13 5.41
N LYS A 34 -21.66 -8.45 5.28
CA LYS A 34 -22.51 -9.35 4.49
C LYS A 34 -23.91 -9.46 5.07
N GLY A 35 -24.04 -9.68 6.40
CA GLY A 35 -25.32 -9.79 7.09
C GLY A 35 -26.18 -8.54 6.96
N GLU A 36 -25.56 -7.36 6.98
CA GLU A 36 -26.21 -6.06 6.75
C GLU A 36 -26.42 -5.74 5.27
N LYS A 37 -26.09 -6.66 4.35
CA LYS A 37 -26.15 -6.48 2.88
C LYS A 37 -25.34 -5.28 2.35
N ALA A 38 -24.34 -4.85 3.11
CA ALA A 38 -23.43 -3.78 2.71
C ALA A 38 -22.42 -4.24 1.63
N ILE A 39 -22.16 -5.53 1.54
CA ILE A 39 -21.41 -6.17 0.45
C ILE A 39 -22.20 -7.38 -0.04
N ASN A 40 -22.09 -7.63 -1.35
CA ASN A 40 -22.75 -8.80 -1.94
C ASN A 40 -21.92 -10.08 -1.71
N GLU A 41 -22.49 -11.23 -2.07
CA GLU A 41 -21.86 -12.56 -1.87
C GLU A 41 -20.55 -12.69 -2.63
N ASP A 42 -20.46 -12.17 -3.84
CA ASP A 42 -19.27 -12.28 -4.69
C ASP A 42 -18.12 -11.44 -4.11
N THR A 43 -18.39 -10.19 -3.71
CA THR A 43 -17.42 -9.36 -3.01
C THR A 43 -16.96 -10.01 -1.70
N TYR A 44 -17.92 -10.55 -0.91
CA TYR A 44 -17.58 -11.24 0.33
C TYR A 44 -16.62 -12.41 0.09
N ARG A 45 -16.90 -13.28 -0.90
CA ARG A 45 -16.03 -14.41 -1.25
C ARG A 45 -14.65 -13.96 -1.74
N GLN A 46 -14.62 -12.88 -2.53
CA GLN A 46 -13.38 -12.33 -3.08
C GLN A 46 -12.44 -11.81 -1.98
N ILE A 47 -12.98 -11.12 -0.96
CA ILE A 47 -12.17 -10.46 0.08
C ILE A 47 -12.07 -11.25 1.38
N TYR A 48 -12.75 -12.42 1.49
CA TYR A 48 -12.76 -13.22 2.70
C TYR A 48 -11.45 -14.01 2.85
N PRO A 49 -10.66 -13.72 3.87
CA PRO A 49 -9.38 -14.37 4.06
C PRO A 49 -9.53 -15.79 4.63
N THR A 50 -8.78 -16.73 4.09
CA THR A 50 -8.74 -18.12 4.57
C THR A 50 -7.47 -18.45 5.35
N ALA A 51 -6.46 -17.57 5.26
CA ALA A 51 -5.17 -17.75 5.92
C ALA A 51 -4.66 -16.41 6.48
N ALA A 52 -3.73 -16.49 7.43
CA ALA A 52 -3.10 -15.35 8.07
C ALA A 52 -1.58 -15.51 8.08
N TYR A 53 -0.96 -15.54 6.89
CA TYR A 53 0.49 -15.52 6.82
C TYR A 53 1.02 -14.17 7.32
N THR A 54 2.07 -14.22 8.13
CA THR A 54 2.74 -13.02 8.61
C THR A 54 3.54 -12.41 7.45
N PRO A 55 3.23 -11.18 7.02
CA PRO A 55 4.02 -10.49 6.01
C PRO A 55 5.50 -10.45 6.37
N THR A 56 6.36 -10.73 5.40
CA THR A 56 7.80 -10.74 5.62
C THR A 56 8.46 -9.55 4.95
N MET A 57 9.28 -8.82 5.70
CA MET A 57 10.10 -7.74 5.18
C MET A 57 11.53 -8.24 4.96
N TYR A 58 12.09 -7.95 3.79
CA TYR A 58 13.49 -8.24 3.45
C TYR A 58 14.13 -7.05 2.72
N GLY A 59 15.47 -7.06 2.62
CA GLY A 59 16.21 -5.98 1.99
C GLY A 59 16.82 -6.40 0.66
N LEU A 60 16.61 -5.63 -0.40
CA LEU A 60 17.32 -5.77 -1.67
C LEU A 60 18.44 -4.72 -1.77
N PRO A 61 19.70 -5.10 -2.07
CA PRO A 61 20.78 -4.14 -2.19
C PRO A 61 20.63 -3.25 -3.44
N LYS A 62 20.85 -1.94 -3.28
CA LYS A 62 20.93 -0.99 -4.39
C LYS A 62 22.37 -0.97 -4.92
N ILE A 63 22.71 -1.95 -5.77
CA ILE A 63 24.08 -2.16 -6.27
C ILE A 63 24.69 -0.97 -7.03
N HIS A 64 23.83 -0.10 -7.58
CA HIS A 64 24.23 1.10 -8.32
C HIS A 64 24.55 2.31 -7.42
N LYS A 65 24.36 2.19 -6.09
CA LYS A 65 24.66 3.28 -5.14
C LYS A 65 25.89 2.96 -4.29
N PRO A 66 26.67 3.97 -3.91
CA PRO A 66 27.72 3.81 -2.91
C PRO A 66 27.14 3.16 -1.65
N ASP A 67 27.92 2.34 -0.95
CA ASP A 67 27.54 1.62 0.27
C ASP A 67 26.39 0.61 0.11
N MET A 68 25.91 0.39 -1.10
CA MET A 68 24.83 -0.56 -1.44
C MET A 68 23.68 -0.58 -0.42
N PRO A 69 23.02 0.57 -0.17
CA PRO A 69 21.95 0.62 0.82
C PRO A 69 20.82 -0.33 0.45
N LEU A 70 20.18 -0.94 1.45
CA LEU A 70 19.09 -1.88 1.24
C LEU A 70 17.78 -1.13 0.92
N ARG A 71 17.05 -1.66 -0.08
CA ARG A 71 15.67 -1.28 -0.34
C ARG A 71 14.77 -2.24 0.45
N PRO A 72 13.95 -1.73 1.38
CA PRO A 72 12.99 -2.59 2.07
C PRO A 72 11.90 -3.05 1.10
N ILE A 73 11.65 -4.35 1.09
CA ILE A 73 10.55 -4.98 0.35
C ILE A 73 9.68 -5.68 1.37
N LEU A 74 8.39 -5.43 1.31
CA LEU A 74 7.37 -6.10 2.12
C LEU A 74 6.47 -6.92 1.22
N SER A 75 6.45 -8.24 1.43
CA SER A 75 5.49 -9.13 0.78
C SER A 75 4.30 -9.35 1.70
N SER A 76 3.14 -8.90 1.27
CA SER A 76 1.85 -9.10 1.96
C SER A 76 1.00 -10.21 1.36
N ILE A 77 1.50 -10.90 0.33
CA ILE A 77 0.79 -12.00 -0.33
C ILE A 77 0.44 -13.08 0.69
N GLY A 78 -0.82 -13.50 0.72
CA GLY A 78 -1.33 -14.48 1.68
C GLY A 78 -1.58 -13.94 3.09
N SER A 79 -1.34 -12.66 3.38
CA SER A 79 -1.80 -12.03 4.61
C SER A 79 -3.34 -11.87 4.59
N PHE A 80 -3.94 -11.79 5.77
CA PHE A 80 -5.40 -11.70 5.90
C PHE A 80 -6.02 -10.47 5.20
N GLY A 81 -5.26 -9.40 5.01
CA GLY A 81 -5.73 -8.17 4.37
C GLY A 81 -5.46 -8.09 2.86
N TYR A 82 -4.71 -9.05 2.28
CA TYR A 82 -4.20 -8.94 0.92
C TYR A 82 -5.29 -8.84 -0.15
N ASP A 83 -6.26 -9.76 -0.15
CA ASP A 83 -7.32 -9.78 -1.16
C ASP A 83 -8.25 -8.57 -1.02
N CYS A 84 -8.51 -8.15 0.21
CA CYS A 84 -9.26 -6.94 0.48
C CYS A 84 -8.51 -5.68 0.01
N ALA A 85 -7.18 -5.61 0.22
CA ALA A 85 -6.36 -4.52 -0.30
C ALA A 85 -6.40 -4.44 -1.81
N LYS A 86 -6.34 -5.59 -2.48
CA LYS A 86 -6.43 -5.69 -3.94
C LYS A 86 -7.79 -5.22 -4.43
N TRP A 87 -8.88 -5.70 -3.84
CA TRP A 87 -10.23 -5.27 -4.19
C TRP A 87 -10.43 -3.77 -3.99
N LEU A 88 -9.95 -3.21 -2.87
CA LEU A 88 -9.98 -1.75 -2.63
C LEU A 88 -9.17 -1.00 -3.67
N SER A 89 -7.97 -1.46 -4.01
CA SER A 89 -7.11 -0.84 -5.03
C SER A 89 -7.79 -0.80 -6.39
N ASP A 90 -8.48 -1.88 -6.78
CA ASP A 90 -9.20 -1.95 -8.04
C ASP A 90 -10.44 -1.06 -8.02
N SER A 91 -11.23 -1.10 -6.93
CA SER A 91 -12.41 -0.25 -6.74
C SER A 91 -12.09 1.24 -6.72
N LEU A 92 -10.96 1.63 -6.15
CA LEU A 92 -10.51 3.03 -6.06
C LEU A 92 -9.65 3.46 -7.25
N SER A 93 -9.55 2.65 -8.31
CA SER A 93 -8.67 2.93 -9.45
C SER A 93 -8.98 4.25 -10.16
N GLU A 94 -10.24 4.66 -10.18
CA GLU A 94 -10.67 5.93 -10.78
C GLU A 94 -10.08 7.16 -10.08
N LEU A 95 -9.82 7.09 -8.76
CA LEU A 95 -9.19 8.18 -8.03
C LEU A 95 -7.75 8.46 -8.45
N ARG A 96 -7.11 7.53 -9.20
CA ARG A 96 -5.75 7.71 -9.75
C ARG A 96 -5.72 8.64 -10.96
N HIS A 97 -6.87 8.88 -11.59
CA HIS A 97 -6.97 9.74 -12.77
C HIS A 97 -7.16 11.20 -12.33
N HIS A 98 -6.05 11.89 -12.13
CA HIS A 98 -6.06 13.34 -11.89
C HIS A 98 -5.37 14.05 -13.06
N GLU A 99 -5.84 15.24 -13.43
CA GLU A 99 -5.30 16.03 -14.55
C GLU A 99 -3.80 16.35 -14.43
N THR A 100 -3.26 16.32 -13.19
CA THR A 100 -1.82 16.51 -12.94
C THR A 100 -1.02 15.20 -13.00
N CYS A 101 -1.69 14.04 -13.14
CA CYS A 101 -1.02 12.75 -13.29
C CYS A 101 -0.67 12.50 -14.76
N VAL A 102 0.60 12.34 -15.02
CA VAL A 102 1.10 12.04 -16.36
C VAL A 102 1.24 10.53 -16.52
N LYS A 103 0.59 9.97 -17.54
CA LYS A 103 0.55 8.52 -17.76
C LYS A 103 1.90 7.94 -18.18
N ASP A 104 2.60 8.64 -19.07
CA ASP A 104 3.85 8.21 -19.67
C ASP A 104 4.70 9.40 -20.17
N THR A 105 5.91 9.11 -20.60
CA THR A 105 6.87 10.11 -21.10
C THR A 105 6.36 10.85 -22.33
N LEU A 106 5.64 10.19 -23.23
CA LEU A 106 5.13 10.84 -24.44
C LEU A 106 4.05 11.88 -24.10
N THR A 107 3.14 11.53 -23.21
CA THR A 107 2.15 12.46 -22.66
C THR A 107 2.83 13.65 -21.97
N PHE A 108 3.89 13.41 -21.20
CA PHE A 108 4.67 14.50 -20.61
C PHE A 108 5.28 15.43 -21.64
N LEU A 109 5.91 14.88 -22.67
CA LEU A 109 6.52 15.67 -23.75
C LEU A 109 5.47 16.50 -24.51
N SER A 110 4.30 15.92 -24.80
CA SER A 110 3.22 16.67 -25.47
C SER A 110 2.73 17.85 -24.63
N LEU A 111 2.60 17.67 -23.32
CA LEU A 111 2.22 18.74 -22.38
C LEU A 111 3.27 19.86 -22.30
N LEU A 112 4.54 19.54 -22.57
CA LEU A 112 5.62 20.54 -22.59
C LEU A 112 5.69 21.33 -23.89
N GLN A 113 5.31 20.74 -25.04
CA GLN A 113 5.40 21.39 -26.35
C GLN A 113 4.61 22.70 -26.41
N ASP A 114 3.47 22.76 -25.73
CA ASP A 114 2.61 23.95 -25.68
C ASP A 114 3.00 24.98 -24.62
N ARG A 115 4.11 24.73 -23.90
CA ARG A 115 4.54 25.57 -22.78
C ARG A 115 5.83 26.32 -23.11
N SER A 116 5.76 27.63 -23.17
CA SER A 116 6.99 28.45 -23.27
C SER A 116 7.82 28.32 -21.98
N SER A 117 9.08 27.96 -22.13
CA SER A 117 10.07 27.87 -21.03
C SER A 117 10.81 29.19 -20.76
N SER A 118 10.57 30.24 -21.56
CA SER A 118 11.26 31.53 -21.44
C SER A 118 11.08 32.12 -20.04
N GLY A 119 12.19 32.32 -19.33
CA GLY A 119 12.20 32.88 -17.96
C GLY A 119 11.69 31.97 -16.84
N LYS A 120 11.46 30.66 -17.13
CA LYS A 120 11.00 29.68 -16.13
C LYS A 120 12.11 28.69 -15.79
N ILE A 121 12.11 28.26 -14.54
CA ILE A 121 13.03 27.22 -14.04
C ILE A 121 12.23 25.93 -13.91
N MET A 122 12.72 24.86 -14.53
CA MET A 122 12.16 23.52 -14.34
C MET A 122 12.79 22.89 -13.09
N THR A 123 11.95 22.40 -12.18
CA THR A 123 12.40 21.76 -10.94
C THR A 123 11.75 20.40 -10.81
N SER A 124 12.51 19.41 -10.38
CA SER A 124 12.04 18.04 -10.10
C SER A 124 12.15 17.77 -8.60
N PHE A 125 11.13 17.13 -8.05
CA PHE A 125 11.09 16.69 -6.66
C PHE A 125 10.85 15.18 -6.62
N ASP A 126 11.48 14.51 -5.67
CA ASP A 126 11.27 13.09 -5.39
C ASP A 126 10.99 12.90 -3.90
N VAL A 127 10.12 11.95 -3.56
CA VAL A 127 9.77 11.67 -2.17
C VAL A 127 10.73 10.63 -1.59
N THR A 128 11.47 11.04 -0.58
CA THR A 128 12.37 10.13 0.13
C THR A 128 11.55 9.09 0.91
N SER A 129 11.82 7.80 0.65
CA SER A 129 11.17 6.69 1.36
C SER A 129 9.64 6.78 1.36
N LEU A 130 9.03 7.00 0.19
CA LEU A 130 7.60 7.25 0.00
C LEU A 130 6.72 6.32 0.87
N PHE A 131 6.89 5.00 0.77
CA PHE A 131 6.00 4.04 1.42
C PHE A 131 6.01 4.10 2.96
N THR A 132 7.10 4.56 3.57
CA THR A 132 7.19 4.70 5.03
C THR A 132 6.82 6.11 5.52
N ASN A 133 6.62 7.06 4.60
CA ASN A 133 6.32 8.46 4.92
C ASN A 133 4.89 8.89 4.50
N VAL A 134 4.07 7.96 3.99
CA VAL A 134 2.66 8.26 3.70
C VAL A 134 1.91 8.52 5.01
N PRO A 135 1.30 9.70 5.21
CA PRO A 135 0.48 9.99 6.39
C PRO A 135 -0.85 9.25 6.30
N VAL A 136 -0.91 8.05 6.87
CA VAL A 136 -2.00 7.07 6.70
C VAL A 136 -3.37 7.66 7.03
N ASP A 137 -3.53 8.33 8.18
CA ASP A 137 -4.82 8.90 8.60
C ASP A 137 -5.30 9.99 7.67
N PHE A 138 -4.40 10.87 7.25
CA PHE A 138 -4.70 11.91 6.27
C PHE A 138 -5.12 11.30 4.92
N THR A 139 -4.40 10.28 4.46
CA THR A 139 -4.69 9.60 3.20
C THR A 139 -6.05 8.89 3.24
N ILE A 140 -6.38 8.21 4.34
CA ILE A 140 -7.71 7.59 4.52
C ILE A 140 -8.81 8.66 4.43
N ASN A 141 -8.67 9.78 5.13
CA ASN A 141 -9.66 10.86 5.09
C ASN A 141 -9.78 11.46 3.67
N LEU A 142 -8.65 11.68 2.98
CA LEU A 142 -8.65 12.16 1.60
C LEU A 142 -9.39 11.21 0.64
N ILE A 143 -9.18 9.91 0.78
CA ILE A 143 -9.92 8.90 0.01
C ILE A 143 -11.42 9.01 0.30
N LEU A 144 -11.81 9.06 1.58
CA LEU A 144 -13.21 9.16 1.98
C LEU A 144 -13.85 10.44 1.44
N ASP A 145 -13.20 11.58 1.56
CA ASP A 145 -13.70 12.86 1.04
C ASP A 145 -13.85 12.81 -0.49
N SER A 146 -12.96 12.13 -1.18
CA SER A 146 -13.03 12.00 -2.64
C SER A 146 -14.14 11.05 -3.09
N VAL A 147 -14.30 9.92 -2.40
CA VAL A 147 -15.31 8.88 -2.74
C VAL A 147 -16.72 9.33 -2.39
N PHE A 148 -16.89 9.96 -1.23
CA PHE A 148 -18.22 10.33 -0.69
C PHE A 148 -18.58 11.79 -0.92
N ARG A 149 -17.85 12.51 -1.77
CA ARG A 149 -18.15 13.93 -2.09
C ARG A 149 -19.55 14.12 -2.67
N SER A 150 -20.01 13.18 -3.49
CA SER A 150 -21.27 13.25 -4.23
C SER A 150 -22.18 12.03 -4.01
N ASN A 151 -21.75 11.07 -3.22
CA ASN A 151 -22.47 9.82 -3.00
C ASN A 151 -22.48 9.47 -1.52
N ASP A 152 -23.61 9.01 -1.02
CA ASP A 152 -23.71 8.53 0.37
C ASP A 152 -23.17 7.12 0.54
N GLU A 153 -23.09 6.33 -0.55
CA GLU A 153 -22.62 4.96 -0.57
C GLU A 153 -21.69 4.70 -1.76
N PHE A 154 -20.69 3.86 -1.53
CA PHE A 154 -19.75 3.38 -2.54
C PHE A 154 -19.63 1.85 -2.45
N ASN A 155 -20.02 1.13 -3.52
CA ASN A 155 -20.08 -0.33 -3.53
C ASN A 155 -20.87 -0.93 -2.35
N GLY A 156 -21.96 -0.27 -1.92
CA GLY A 156 -22.79 -0.65 -0.77
C GLY A 156 -22.21 -0.28 0.60
N LEU A 157 -21.04 0.32 0.62
CA LEU A 157 -20.37 0.78 1.84
C LEU A 157 -20.64 2.26 2.07
N ASN A 158 -21.07 2.63 3.27
CA ASN A 158 -21.08 4.01 3.71
C ASN A 158 -19.69 4.44 4.21
N THR A 159 -19.50 5.74 4.43
CA THR A 159 -18.23 6.34 4.88
C THR A 159 -17.62 5.61 6.09
N ARG A 160 -18.43 5.28 7.12
CA ARG A 160 -17.97 4.62 8.34
C ARG A 160 -17.45 3.20 8.08
N ARG A 161 -18.16 2.42 7.26
CA ARG A 161 -17.78 1.04 6.91
C ARG A 161 -16.52 1.03 6.02
N MET A 162 -16.47 1.92 5.03
CA MET A 162 -15.31 2.10 4.17
C MET A 162 -14.07 2.51 4.97
N LYS A 163 -14.19 3.48 5.87
CA LYS A 163 -13.09 3.88 6.77
C LYS A 163 -12.55 2.71 7.55
N LYS A 164 -13.43 1.91 8.16
CA LYS A 164 -13.02 0.75 8.95
C LYS A 164 -12.35 -0.32 8.11
N LEU A 165 -12.81 -0.53 6.88
CA LEU A 165 -12.20 -1.48 5.95
C LEU A 165 -10.78 -1.04 5.55
N LEU A 166 -10.60 0.25 5.22
CA LEU A 166 -9.29 0.84 4.95
C LEU A 166 -8.34 0.71 6.16
N GLU A 167 -8.83 1.00 7.37
CA GLU A 167 -8.04 0.85 8.59
C GLU A 167 -7.58 -0.59 8.82
N TRP A 168 -8.44 -1.59 8.59
CA TRP A 168 -8.08 -3.00 8.68
C TRP A 168 -6.92 -3.37 7.75
N VAL A 169 -6.96 -2.89 6.52
CA VAL A 169 -5.97 -3.22 5.50
C VAL A 169 -4.64 -2.50 5.75
N VAL A 170 -4.70 -1.23 6.18
CA VAL A 170 -3.50 -0.37 6.22
C VAL A 170 -2.83 -0.34 7.60
N LYS A 171 -3.62 -0.43 8.70
CA LYS A 171 -3.10 -0.24 10.06
C LYS A 171 -2.86 -1.53 10.84
N THR A 172 -3.50 -2.64 10.45
CA THR A 172 -3.57 -3.85 11.28
C THR A 172 -2.63 -4.94 10.77
N THR A 173 -1.39 -4.61 10.47
CA THR A 173 -0.44 -5.58 9.94
C THR A 173 0.74 -5.77 10.90
N THR A 174 0.89 -6.99 11.44
CA THR A 174 2.12 -7.44 12.07
C THR A 174 3.01 -8.02 10.99
N LEU A 175 4.30 -7.72 11.01
CA LEU A 175 5.26 -8.21 10.04
C LEU A 175 6.43 -8.92 10.73
N SER A 176 7.03 -9.88 10.04
CA SER A 176 8.30 -10.49 10.40
C SER A 176 9.44 -9.89 9.58
N LEU A 177 10.62 -9.78 10.19
CA LEU A 177 11.81 -9.29 9.54
C LEU A 177 12.72 -10.45 9.17
N THR A 178 12.99 -10.62 7.88
CA THR A 178 14.03 -11.54 7.39
C THR A 178 15.13 -10.72 6.75
N VAL A 179 16.35 -10.82 7.29
CA VAL A 179 17.53 -10.23 6.66
C VAL A 179 18.16 -11.31 5.77
N VAL A 180 18.00 -11.15 4.47
CA VAL A 180 18.70 -12.01 3.51
C VAL A 180 20.04 -11.35 3.22
N PHE A 181 21.12 -11.93 3.72
CA PHE A 181 22.47 -11.61 3.28
C PHE A 181 22.69 -12.29 1.94
N ILE A 182 22.65 -11.52 0.85
CA ILE A 182 23.05 -12.02 -0.46
C ILE A 182 24.57 -11.84 -0.53
N ASP A 183 25.32 -12.94 -0.57
CA ASP A 183 26.75 -12.91 -0.83
C ASP A 183 27.02 -12.26 -2.19
N ARG A 184 28.13 -11.54 -2.31
CA ARG A 184 28.54 -10.82 -3.54
C ARG A 184 28.57 -11.73 -4.77
N SER A 185 28.85 -13.02 -4.60
CA SER A 185 28.87 -14.04 -5.66
C SER A 185 27.47 -14.31 -6.25
N MET A 186 26.40 -14.18 -5.47
CA MET A 186 25.01 -14.36 -5.93
C MET A 186 24.42 -13.11 -6.58
N ALA A 187 24.91 -11.93 -6.23
CA ALA A 187 24.45 -10.66 -6.84
C ALA A 187 24.79 -10.56 -8.34
N LEU A 188 25.84 -11.23 -8.79
CA LEU A 188 26.23 -11.29 -10.20
C LEU A 188 25.33 -12.22 -11.03
N LEU A 189 24.70 -13.22 -10.42
CA LEU A 189 23.78 -14.13 -11.11
C LEU A 189 22.43 -13.49 -11.44
N TRP A 190 21.98 -12.51 -10.64
CA TRP A 190 20.71 -11.80 -10.86
C TRP A 190 20.81 -10.59 -11.80
N ALA A 191 22.01 -10.18 -12.16
CA ALA A 191 22.22 -9.10 -13.13
C ALA A 191 22.13 -9.60 -14.59
N HIS A 192 22.00 -10.89 -14.82
CA HIS A 192 21.93 -11.53 -16.14
C HIS A 192 20.64 -12.33 -16.39
N LEU A 193 19.63 -12.25 -15.51
CA LEU A 193 18.26 -12.71 -15.72
C LEU A 193 17.31 -11.51 -15.84
#